data_c3ae3a36ac524b43eab08b846ce53ad4
#
_entry.id   c3ae3a36ac524b43eab08b846ce53ad4
#
_cell.length_a   1.000
_cell.length_b   1.000
_cell.length_c   1.000
_cell.angle_alpha   90.00
_cell.angle_beta   90.00
_cell.angle_gamma   90.00
#
_symmetry.space_group_name_H-M   'P 1'
#
loop_
_entity.id
_entity.type
_entity.pdbx_description
1 polymer ?
#
loop_
_entity_poly.entity_id
_entity_poly.type
_entity_poly.pdbx_seq_one_letter_code
_entity_poly.pdbx_strand_id
1 'polypeptide(L)' 'MLEVNQTLALAHAAREFPREACGLLVIHKGRETYVPCRNIGVGTDQFVIHPEDYVRADQLGEIVGVFHSHPNLRPDPS' A
#
# COMPACT_ATOMS: atom_id res chain seq x y z
N MET A 1 4.40 4.20 -10.99
CA MET A 1 3.79 4.95 -9.88
C MET A 1 4.33 6.37 -9.92
N LEU A 2 3.45 7.35 -9.82
CA LEU A 2 3.87 8.73 -9.81
C LEU A 2 4.75 9.02 -8.60
N GLU A 3 5.64 9.98 -8.74
CA GLU A 3 6.58 10.30 -7.69
C GLU A 3 5.89 10.71 -6.39
N VAL A 4 4.79 11.46 -6.50
CA VAL A 4 4.05 11.87 -5.31
C VAL A 4 3.50 10.64 -4.60
N ASN A 5 3.06 9.63 -5.34
CA ASN A 5 2.53 8.42 -4.72
C ASN A 5 3.64 7.55 -4.16
N GLN A 6 4.83 7.57 -4.78
CA GLN A 6 5.98 6.89 -4.20
C GLN A 6 6.31 7.48 -2.84
N THR A 7 6.29 8.80 -2.73
CA THR A 7 6.57 9.47 -1.48
C THR A 7 5.54 9.09 -0.42
N LEU A 8 4.26 9.08 -0.80
CA LEU A 8 3.21 8.71 0.13
C LEU A 8 3.32 7.26 0.57
N ALA A 9 3.64 6.37 -0.37
CA ALA A 9 3.77 4.96 -0.06
C ALA A 9 4.96 4.71 0.87
N LEU A 10 6.08 5.38 0.63
CA LEU A 10 7.25 5.22 1.49
C LEU A 10 6.99 5.76 2.89
N ALA A 11 6.29 6.88 3.00
CA ALA A 11 5.92 7.41 4.30
C ALA A 11 4.99 6.45 5.03
N HIS A 12 4.06 5.83 4.30
CA HIS A 12 3.17 4.85 4.88
C HIS A 12 3.95 3.64 5.37
N ALA A 13 4.92 3.17 4.57
CA ALA A 13 5.75 2.05 4.97
C ALA A 13 6.52 2.35 6.25
N ALA A 14 7.03 3.57 6.38
CA ALA A 14 7.78 3.97 7.57
C ALA A 14 6.88 3.96 8.81
N ARG A 15 5.63 4.42 8.66
CA ARG A 15 4.70 4.46 9.78
C ARG A 15 4.31 3.06 10.25
N GLU A 16 4.23 2.12 9.31
CA GLU A 16 3.77 0.77 9.65
C GLU A 16 4.87 -0.16 10.11
N PHE A 17 6.14 0.23 9.88
CA PHE A 17 7.25 -0.62 10.28
C PHE A 17 7.11 -1.03 11.75
N PRO A 18 7.33 -2.30 12.12
CA PRO A 18 7.90 -3.37 11.31
C PRO A 18 6.89 -4.20 10.52
N ARG A 19 5.62 -3.83 10.52
CA ARG A 19 4.64 -4.56 9.75
C ARG A 19 4.72 -4.14 8.30
N GLU A 20 4.25 -5.00 7.39
CA GLU A 20 4.13 -4.60 6.00
C GLU A 20 3.04 -3.56 5.88
N ALA A 21 3.32 -2.49 5.17
CA ALA A 21 2.29 -1.54 4.78
C ALA A 21 1.68 -2.02 3.49
N CYS A 22 0.41 -1.74 3.28
CA CYS A 22 -0.23 -2.04 2.02
C CYS A 22 -1.13 -0.89 1.61
N GLY A 23 -1.32 -0.76 0.31
CA GLY A 23 -2.16 0.28 -0.24
C GLY A 23 -2.53 -0.03 -1.66
N LEU A 24 -3.41 0.77 -2.20
CA LEU A 24 -3.93 0.58 -3.54
C LEU A 24 -3.69 1.84 -4.36
N LEU A 25 -3.43 1.63 -5.64
CA LEU A 25 -3.34 2.72 -6.58
C LEU A 25 -4.64 2.73 -7.36
N VAL A 26 -5.31 3.87 -7.37
CA VAL A 26 -6.57 4.01 -8.09
C VAL A 26 -6.49 5.21 -9.00
N ILE A 27 -7.27 5.16 -10.07
CA ILE A 27 -7.41 6.32 -10.94
C ILE A 27 -8.64 7.08 -10.46
N HIS A 28 -8.41 8.25 -9.88
CA HIS A 28 -9.46 9.09 -9.36
C HIS A 28 -9.44 10.39 -10.14
N LYS A 29 -10.53 10.70 -10.81
CA LYS A 29 -10.64 11.92 -11.64
C LYS A 29 -9.47 12.01 -12.63
N GLY A 30 -9.13 10.88 -13.24
CA GLY A 30 -8.07 10.83 -14.24
C GLY A 30 -6.67 10.87 -13.68
N ARG A 31 -6.48 10.74 -12.37
CA ARG A 31 -5.17 10.86 -11.74
C ARG A 31 -4.87 9.65 -10.88
N GLU A 32 -3.66 9.13 -11.00
CA GLU A 32 -3.21 8.06 -10.13
C GLU A 32 -3.14 8.56 -8.69
N THR A 33 -3.79 7.85 -7.78
CA THR A 33 -3.91 8.26 -6.39
C THR A 33 -3.57 7.07 -5.49
N TYR A 34 -2.70 7.30 -4.52
CA TYR A 34 -2.36 6.25 -3.56
C TYR A 34 -3.37 6.26 -2.41
N VAL A 35 -3.92 5.08 -2.12
CA VAL A 35 -4.87 4.90 -1.04
C VAL A 35 -4.23 3.99 -0.01
N PRO A 36 -3.77 4.54 1.12
CA PRO A 36 -3.19 3.70 2.16
C PRO A 36 -4.28 2.84 2.77
N CYS A 37 -3.97 1.59 2.99
CA CYS A 37 -4.92 0.63 3.52
C CYS A 37 -4.40 0.04 4.82
N ARG A 38 -5.32 -0.45 5.64
CA ARG A 38 -4.95 -1.14 6.88
C ARG A 38 -4.56 -2.56 6.53
N ASN A 39 -3.50 -3.04 7.16
CA ASN A 39 -3.06 -4.40 6.98
C ASN A 39 -3.56 -5.21 8.17
N ILE A 40 -4.47 -6.15 7.90
CA ILE A 40 -5.01 -7.01 8.95
C ILE A 40 -4.39 -8.39 8.91
N GLY A 41 -3.29 -8.56 8.17
CA GLY A 41 -2.57 -9.81 8.16
C GLY A 41 -1.87 -10.08 9.47
N VAL A 42 -1.51 -11.34 9.68
CA VAL A 42 -0.83 -11.73 10.90
C VAL A 42 0.66 -11.85 10.62
N GLY A 43 1.48 -11.30 11.50
CA GLY A 43 2.92 -11.37 11.35
C GLY A 43 3.47 -10.17 10.61
N THR A 44 4.79 -10.18 10.38
CA THR A 44 5.45 -9.02 9.78
C THR A 44 5.76 -9.24 8.31
N ASP A 45 5.52 -10.43 7.77
CA ASP A 45 5.85 -10.74 6.40
C ASP A 45 4.61 -11.06 5.56
N GLN A 46 3.45 -10.60 6.01
CA GLN A 46 2.21 -10.81 5.29
C GLN A 46 1.43 -9.52 5.23
N PHE A 47 0.61 -9.39 4.21
CA PHE A 47 -0.37 -8.31 4.23
C PHE A 47 -1.71 -8.82 3.73
N VAL A 48 -2.76 -8.32 4.35
CA VAL A 48 -4.13 -8.54 3.94
C VAL A 48 -4.82 -7.20 4.03
N ILE A 49 -5.33 -6.71 2.92
CA ILE A 49 -5.97 -5.40 2.89
C ILE A 49 -7.32 -5.49 3.60
N HIS A 50 -7.56 -4.57 4.52
CA HIS A 50 -8.84 -4.50 5.22
C HIS A 50 -9.96 -4.35 4.19
N PRO A 51 -11.00 -5.18 4.26
CA PRO A 51 -12.06 -5.15 3.24
C PRO A 51 -12.73 -3.80 3.07
N GLU A 52 -12.92 -3.06 4.16
CA GLU A 52 -13.53 -1.73 4.05
C GLU A 52 -12.65 -0.77 3.28
N ASP A 53 -11.33 -0.91 3.42
CA ASP A 53 -10.41 -0.03 2.71
C ASP A 53 -10.41 -0.38 1.23
N TYR A 54 -10.53 -1.67 0.90
CA TYR A 54 -10.62 -2.09 -0.49
C TYR A 54 -11.89 -1.52 -1.13
N VAL A 55 -13.02 -1.62 -0.44
CA VAL A 55 -14.29 -1.11 -0.96
C VAL A 55 -14.21 0.40 -1.16
N ARG A 56 -13.60 1.10 -0.20
CA ARG A 56 -13.46 2.55 -0.32
C ARG A 56 -12.61 2.93 -1.51
N ALA A 57 -11.51 2.20 -1.73
CA ALA A 57 -10.65 2.46 -2.88
C ALA A 57 -11.41 2.17 -4.18
N ASP A 58 -12.16 1.09 -4.22
CA ASP A 58 -12.91 0.72 -5.41
C ASP A 58 -13.98 1.77 -5.74
N GLN A 59 -14.57 2.36 -4.71
CA GLN A 59 -15.56 3.42 -4.91
C GLN A 59 -14.91 4.73 -5.35
N LEU A 60 -13.65 4.93 -5.02
CA LEU A 60 -12.94 6.14 -5.37
C LEU A 60 -12.58 6.15 -6.85
N GLY A 61 -12.25 5.02 -7.41
CA GLY A 61 -11.86 4.94 -8.80
C GLY A 61 -11.45 3.53 -9.19
N GLU A 62 -10.88 3.41 -10.37
CA GLU A 62 -10.44 2.11 -10.87
C GLU A 62 -9.15 1.71 -10.18
N ILE A 63 -9.12 0.55 -9.58
CA ILE A 63 -7.91 0.03 -8.94
C ILE A 63 -6.98 -0.47 -10.03
N VAL A 64 -5.79 0.09 -10.08
CA VAL A 64 -4.81 -0.25 -11.12
C VAL A 64 -3.53 -0.84 -10.57
N GLY A 65 -3.35 -0.87 -9.27
CA GLY A 65 -2.14 -1.45 -8.70
C GLY A 65 -2.24 -1.65 -7.21
N VAL A 66 -1.30 -2.41 -6.68
CA VAL A 66 -1.21 -2.71 -5.27
C VAL A 66 0.22 -2.41 -4.84
N PHE A 67 0.36 -1.75 -3.71
CA PHE A 67 1.66 -1.53 -3.09
C PHE A 67 1.73 -2.32 -1.79
N HIS A 68 2.88 -2.94 -1.54
CA HIS A 68 3.16 -3.45 -0.20
C HIS A 68 4.66 -3.30 0.06
N SER A 69 5.00 -3.05 1.31
CA SER A 69 6.38 -2.91 1.68
C SER A 69 6.94 -4.25 2.13
N HIS A 70 8.27 -4.34 2.20
CA HIS A 70 8.96 -5.54 2.65
C HIS A 70 9.90 -5.16 3.79
N PRO A 71 9.36 -4.94 4.99
CA PRO A 71 10.19 -4.41 6.06
C PRO A 71 11.32 -5.35 6.49
N ASN A 72 11.19 -6.63 6.17
CA ASN A 72 12.26 -7.57 6.52
C ASN A 72 13.22 -7.80 5.38
N LEU A 73 13.07 -7.09 4.27
CA LEU A 73 13.93 -7.28 3.15
C LEU A 73 15.31 -6.80 3.48
N ARG A 74 16.32 -7.61 3.22
CA ARG A 74 17.67 -7.22 3.43
C ARG A 74 18.34 -7.05 2.12
N PRO A 75 19.30 -6.20 2.07
CA PRO A 75 20.00 -6.01 0.82
C PRO A 75 20.93 -7.16 0.58
N ASP A 76 21.06 -8.14 1.32
CA ASP A 76 21.94 -9.09 1.08
C ASP A 76 21.49 -10.00 0.16
N PRO A 77 22.25 -10.66 -0.26
CA PRO A 77 22.02 -11.47 -1.20
C PRO A 77 21.38 -12.47 -0.75
N SER A 78 21.14 -12.34 0.05
CA SER A 78 20.48 -13.28 0.23
C SER A 78 20.54 -13.66 0.11
#